data_31ff0345d5a0285357b117e0dc5a310a
#
_entry.id   31ff0345d5a0285357b117e0dc5a310a
#
_cell.length_a   1.000
_cell.length_b   1.000
_cell.length_c   1.000
_cell.angle_alpha   90.00
_cell.angle_beta   90.00
_cell.angle_gamma   90.00
#
_symmetry.space_group_name_H-M   'P 1'
#
loop_
_entity.id
_entity.type
_entity.pdbx_description
1 polymer ?
#
loop_
_entity_poly.entity_id
_entity_poly.type
_entity_poly.pdbx_seq_one_letter_code
_entity_poly.pdbx_strand_id
1 'polypeptide(L)'
;MSSPKLIAVYGATGAQGGSVVQSLLANKDHAFKVRGITRNAESAKAKALASNDVEVFQADGFDKEKMVAAFTGCWGAFINTNSDDPAVNQPGGPNEEELGKIVIDAAAAAGVKHVVFSSMISVTDLTKGAVPAISFDHKHAIGQYAIDKGSFETVNLISPGWYMENHLMEEMAPVLGGWPFVADDEGYLTIHVPRWGGNEKIPFIAISEDWGDLVHGAFLQPERYNGKLVHGMSQEATATEVVEIFEKVTGKKSRYVPIEDWRTFETYGESGLETVKYMFGFCQYSGGLYYAEPNDVSAAADLKKIASEAKGVAGEALTTLESFLKKHFVV
;
A
#
# COMPACT_ATOMS: atom_id res chain seq x y z
N MET A 1 -21.98 24.22 -9.33
CA MET A 1 -20.97 23.21 -8.97
C MET A 1 -20.46 23.57 -7.59
N SER A 2 -20.34 22.60 -6.66
CA SER A 2 -19.70 22.84 -5.36
C SER A 2 -18.21 23.11 -5.56
N SER A 3 -17.59 23.92 -4.68
CA SER A 3 -16.12 24.11 -4.74
C SER A 3 -15.40 22.77 -4.54
N PRO A 4 -14.25 22.57 -5.22
CA PRO A 4 -13.44 21.37 -5.05
C PRO A 4 -13.07 21.11 -3.59
N LYS A 5 -13.15 19.87 -3.15
CA LYS A 5 -12.75 19.45 -1.83
C LYS A 5 -11.22 19.28 -1.77
N LEU A 6 -10.56 19.87 -0.79
CA LEU A 6 -9.11 19.71 -0.61
C LEU A 6 -8.83 18.41 0.12
N ILE A 7 -7.98 17.56 -0.47
CA ILE A 7 -7.50 16.31 0.12
C ILE A 7 -6.03 16.43 0.46
N ALA A 8 -5.68 16.22 1.71
CA ALA A 8 -4.28 16.07 2.12
C ALA A 8 -3.79 14.64 1.82
N VAL A 9 -2.61 14.51 1.24
CA VAL A 9 -1.94 13.22 1.00
C VAL A 9 -0.65 13.20 1.79
N TYR A 10 -0.63 12.51 2.93
CA TYR A 10 0.57 12.29 3.73
C TYR A 10 1.38 11.15 3.11
N GLY A 11 2.67 11.42 2.83
CA GLY A 11 3.50 10.51 2.05
C GLY A 11 3.34 10.66 0.52
N ALA A 12 2.95 11.85 0.03
CA ALA A 12 2.64 12.13 -1.37
C ALA A 12 3.74 11.80 -2.38
N THR A 13 5.01 11.78 -1.96
CA THR A 13 6.17 11.43 -2.80
C THR A 13 6.50 9.94 -2.83
N GLY A 14 5.80 9.12 -2.03
CA GLY A 14 5.93 7.65 -2.03
C GLY A 14 5.08 6.98 -3.12
N ALA A 15 5.22 5.66 -3.26
CA ALA A 15 4.49 4.89 -4.28
C ALA A 15 2.97 5.01 -4.12
N GLN A 16 2.45 4.70 -2.93
CA GLN A 16 1.01 4.80 -2.65
C GLN A 16 0.50 6.24 -2.78
N GLY A 17 1.16 7.20 -2.10
CA GLY A 17 0.73 8.60 -2.11
C GLY A 17 0.76 9.22 -3.50
N GLY A 18 1.77 8.90 -4.30
CA GLY A 18 1.87 9.35 -5.70
C GLY A 18 0.73 8.83 -6.57
N SER A 19 0.37 7.56 -6.43
CA SER A 19 -0.78 6.95 -7.10
C SER A 19 -2.10 7.63 -6.69
N VAL A 20 -2.27 7.92 -5.40
CA VAL A 20 -3.46 8.65 -4.88
C VAL A 20 -3.55 10.05 -5.49
N VAL A 21 -2.45 10.80 -5.51
CA VAL A 21 -2.41 12.13 -6.13
C VAL A 21 -2.85 12.07 -7.59
N GLN A 22 -2.27 11.14 -8.36
CA GLN A 22 -2.60 10.99 -9.78
C GLN A 22 -4.08 10.69 -10.02
N SER A 23 -4.65 9.74 -9.26
CA SER A 23 -6.05 9.37 -9.41
C SER A 23 -7.00 10.50 -9.03
N LEU A 24 -6.74 11.23 -7.93
CA LEU A 24 -7.58 12.36 -7.51
C LEU A 24 -7.57 13.50 -8.53
N LEU A 25 -6.42 13.83 -9.11
CA LEU A 25 -6.29 14.88 -10.13
C LEU A 25 -6.96 14.50 -11.46
N ALA A 26 -7.05 13.21 -11.77
CA ALA A 26 -7.72 12.70 -12.97
C ALA A 26 -9.25 12.78 -12.92
N ASN A 27 -9.85 13.23 -11.82
CA ASN A 27 -11.30 13.41 -11.69
C ASN A 27 -11.81 14.46 -12.70
N LYS A 28 -12.73 14.09 -13.61
CA LYS A 28 -13.22 14.92 -14.68
C LYS A 28 -13.95 16.18 -14.21
N ASP A 29 -14.68 16.07 -13.12
CA ASP A 29 -15.47 17.16 -12.57
C ASP A 29 -14.63 18.08 -11.67
N HIS A 30 -13.32 17.83 -11.58
CA HIS A 30 -12.40 18.54 -10.69
C HIS A 30 -12.95 18.60 -9.25
N ALA A 31 -13.52 17.47 -8.78
CA ALA A 31 -14.13 17.38 -7.47
C ALA A 31 -13.14 17.57 -6.33
N PHE A 32 -11.84 17.34 -6.60
CA PHE A 32 -10.77 17.38 -5.63
C PHE A 32 -9.64 18.33 -6.04
N LYS A 33 -9.04 18.95 -5.03
CA LYS A 33 -7.70 19.54 -5.05
C LYS A 33 -6.82 18.74 -4.11
N VAL A 34 -5.52 18.71 -4.35
CA VAL A 34 -4.60 17.91 -3.57
C VAL A 34 -3.55 18.79 -2.90
N ARG A 35 -3.36 18.58 -1.60
CA ARG A 35 -2.19 19.04 -0.85
C ARG A 35 -1.30 17.85 -0.56
N GLY A 36 -0.12 17.81 -1.19
CA GLY A 36 0.88 16.76 -0.96
C GLY A 36 1.78 17.14 0.21
N ILE A 37 1.76 16.34 1.28
CA ILE A 37 2.61 16.56 2.45
C ILE A 37 3.90 15.74 2.29
N THR A 38 5.06 16.39 2.42
CA THR A 38 6.38 15.78 2.30
C THR A 38 7.38 16.42 3.26
N ARG A 39 8.38 15.65 3.70
CA ARG A 39 9.48 16.19 4.53
C ARG A 39 10.46 17.09 3.76
N ASN A 40 10.54 16.87 2.43
CA ASN A 40 11.46 17.62 1.57
C ASN A 40 10.73 18.13 0.32
N ALA A 41 10.29 19.40 0.36
CA ALA A 41 9.64 20.06 -0.76
C ALA A 41 10.58 20.32 -1.95
N GLU A 42 11.90 20.30 -1.72
CA GLU A 42 12.91 20.52 -2.76
C GLU A 42 13.29 19.25 -3.53
N SER A 43 12.80 18.08 -3.12
CA SER A 43 13.06 16.83 -3.83
C SER A 43 12.49 16.85 -5.27
N ALA A 44 13.12 16.12 -6.19
CA ALA A 44 12.64 16.02 -7.57
C ALA A 44 11.18 15.56 -7.65
N LYS A 45 10.78 14.59 -6.80
CA LYS A 45 9.41 14.11 -6.74
C LYS A 45 8.43 15.17 -6.24
N ALA A 46 8.80 15.98 -5.24
CA ALA A 46 7.95 17.07 -4.74
C ALA A 46 7.78 18.18 -5.78
N LYS A 47 8.86 18.55 -6.49
CA LYS A 47 8.80 19.50 -7.60
C LYS A 47 7.93 19.02 -8.76
N ALA A 48 7.98 17.73 -9.07
CA ALA A 48 7.10 17.12 -10.06
C ALA A 48 5.62 17.19 -9.63
N LEU A 49 5.30 17.01 -8.35
CA LEU A 49 3.94 17.19 -7.83
C LEU A 49 3.49 18.65 -7.99
N ALA A 50 4.32 19.62 -7.60
CA ALA A 50 4.01 21.04 -7.73
C ALA A 50 3.75 21.47 -9.19
N SER A 51 4.44 20.85 -10.16
CA SER A 51 4.24 21.09 -11.59
C SER A 51 2.91 20.56 -12.13
N ASN A 52 2.20 19.73 -11.33
CA ASN A 52 0.91 19.14 -11.68
C ASN A 52 -0.23 19.64 -10.76
N ASP A 53 -0.24 20.94 -10.45
CA ASP A 53 -1.29 21.60 -9.64
C ASP A 53 -1.49 21.02 -8.23
N VAL A 54 -0.48 20.37 -7.65
CA VAL A 54 -0.49 19.92 -6.27
C VAL A 54 0.07 21.01 -5.37
N GLU A 55 -0.66 21.37 -4.32
CA GLU A 55 -0.15 22.24 -3.26
C GLU A 55 0.85 21.43 -2.41
N VAL A 56 2.15 21.65 -2.61
CA VAL A 56 3.18 20.96 -1.82
C VAL A 56 3.35 21.66 -0.47
N PHE A 57 3.17 20.90 0.62
CA PHE A 57 3.36 21.38 1.98
C PHE A 57 4.50 20.62 2.66
N GLN A 58 5.51 21.35 3.14
CA GLN A 58 6.64 20.72 3.84
C GLN A 58 6.35 20.59 5.33
N ALA A 59 6.19 19.34 5.79
CA ALA A 59 6.07 19.02 7.21
C ALA A 59 6.72 17.66 7.51
N ASP A 60 7.31 17.59 8.70
CA ASP A 60 7.71 16.31 9.32
C ASP A 60 6.55 15.80 10.17
N GLY A 61 6.26 14.50 10.10
CA GLY A 61 5.17 13.88 10.85
C GLY A 61 5.28 14.00 12.37
N PHE A 62 6.48 14.18 12.89
CA PHE A 62 6.72 14.42 14.32
C PHE A 62 6.51 15.89 14.74
N ASP A 63 6.46 16.83 13.79
CA ASP A 63 6.15 18.26 14.06
C ASP A 63 4.64 18.46 14.06
N LYS A 64 4.03 18.26 15.24
CA LYS A 64 2.58 18.33 15.41
C LYS A 64 1.99 19.66 14.94
N GLU A 65 2.63 20.78 15.20
CA GLU A 65 2.13 22.12 14.83
C GLU A 65 2.11 22.29 13.30
N LYS A 66 3.20 21.90 12.62
CA LYS A 66 3.24 21.91 11.15
C LYS A 66 2.27 20.91 10.55
N MET A 67 2.07 19.74 11.17
CA MET A 67 1.08 18.78 10.69
C MET A 67 -0.34 19.31 10.82
N VAL A 68 -0.70 19.99 11.91
CA VAL A 68 -2.00 20.67 12.04
C VAL A 68 -2.16 21.72 10.93
N ALA A 69 -1.12 22.55 10.69
CA ALA A 69 -1.14 23.52 9.60
C ALA A 69 -1.30 22.85 8.22
N ALA A 70 -0.62 21.73 8.00
CA ALA A 70 -0.70 20.95 6.76
C ALA A 70 -2.11 20.39 6.50
N PHE A 71 -2.85 20.02 7.53
CA PHE A 71 -4.23 19.53 7.41
C PHE A 71 -5.30 20.62 7.44
N THR A 72 -4.96 21.83 7.86
CA THR A 72 -5.92 22.94 7.98
C THR A 72 -6.61 23.23 6.64
N GLY A 73 -7.94 23.23 6.65
CA GLY A 73 -8.79 23.47 5.48
C GLY A 73 -8.98 22.23 4.59
N CYS A 74 -8.39 21.08 4.91
CA CYS A 74 -8.61 19.85 4.17
C CYS A 74 -9.95 19.21 4.58
N TRP A 75 -10.71 18.78 3.58
CA TRP A 75 -11.94 18.03 3.76
C TRP A 75 -11.66 16.56 4.11
N GLY A 76 -10.62 15.97 3.50
CA GLY A 76 -10.21 14.60 3.71
C GLY A 76 -8.69 14.45 3.74
N ALA A 77 -8.21 13.33 4.25
CA ALA A 77 -6.81 12.99 4.29
C ALA A 77 -6.57 11.51 3.93
N PHE A 78 -5.65 11.26 3.00
CA PHE A 78 -5.01 9.97 2.84
C PHE A 78 -3.74 9.95 3.69
N ILE A 79 -3.60 8.92 4.52
CA ILE A 79 -2.47 8.79 5.44
C ILE A 79 -1.83 7.40 5.24
N ASN A 80 -0.52 7.40 4.93
CA ASN A 80 0.30 6.20 4.89
C ASN A 80 1.63 6.48 5.59
N THR A 81 1.90 5.76 6.67
CA THR A 81 3.19 5.76 7.36
C THR A 81 4.17 4.81 6.67
N ASN A 82 5.47 5.06 6.82
CA ASN A 82 6.53 4.20 6.28
C ASN A 82 7.24 3.46 7.42
N SER A 83 7.04 2.15 7.50
CA SER A 83 7.67 1.29 8.52
C SER A 83 9.19 1.20 8.40
N ASP A 84 9.73 1.42 7.18
CA ASP A 84 11.17 1.38 6.93
C ASP A 84 11.84 2.76 7.06
N ASP A 85 11.12 3.76 7.57
CA ASP A 85 11.69 5.07 7.80
C ASP A 85 12.74 5.01 8.92
N PRO A 86 13.99 5.45 8.67
CA PRO A 86 15.00 5.48 9.73
C PRO A 86 14.58 6.26 10.98
N ALA A 87 13.67 7.23 10.85
CA ALA A 87 13.21 8.04 11.99
C ALA A 87 12.35 7.24 12.97
N VAL A 88 11.68 6.15 12.54
CA VAL A 88 10.86 5.28 13.42
C VAL A 88 11.57 3.99 13.81
N ASN A 89 12.79 3.78 13.32
CA ASN A 89 13.61 2.59 13.59
C ASN A 89 14.86 2.88 14.43
N GLN A 90 14.94 4.05 15.06
CA GLN A 90 16.06 4.40 15.96
C GLN A 90 15.92 3.67 17.30
N PRO A 91 16.97 3.01 17.82
CA PRO A 91 16.92 2.39 19.13
C PRO A 91 16.57 3.43 20.23
N GLY A 92 15.47 3.19 20.96
CA GLY A 92 14.96 4.12 21.99
C GLY A 92 14.31 5.40 21.45
N GLY A 93 14.17 5.53 20.13
CA GLY A 93 13.41 6.60 19.48
C GLY A 93 11.91 6.26 19.35
N PRO A 94 11.13 7.18 18.78
CA PRO A 94 9.72 6.94 18.51
C PRO A 94 9.56 5.84 17.44
N ASN A 95 8.47 5.08 17.52
CA ASN A 95 8.12 4.06 16.56
C ASN A 95 7.07 4.55 15.55
N GLU A 96 6.70 3.69 14.58
CA GLU A 96 5.72 4.02 13.55
C GLU A 96 4.32 4.27 14.14
N GLU A 97 3.92 3.56 15.19
CA GLU A 97 2.63 3.75 15.85
C GLU A 97 2.54 5.14 16.48
N GLU A 98 3.59 5.58 17.20
CA GLU A 98 3.65 6.91 17.79
C GLU A 98 3.59 8.00 16.72
N LEU A 99 4.34 7.86 15.63
CA LEU A 99 4.27 8.77 14.48
C LEU A 99 2.86 8.85 13.91
N GLY A 100 2.26 7.68 13.66
CA GLY A 100 0.91 7.61 13.09
C GLY A 100 -0.14 8.26 13.98
N LYS A 101 -0.08 8.06 15.29
CA LYS A 101 -0.98 8.71 16.25
C LYS A 101 -0.82 10.25 16.26
N ILE A 102 0.40 10.76 16.16
CA ILE A 102 0.65 12.22 16.04
C ILE A 102 -0.01 12.77 14.77
N VAL A 103 0.13 12.08 13.63
CA VAL A 103 -0.45 12.48 12.35
C VAL A 103 -1.99 12.45 12.39
N ILE A 104 -2.58 11.40 12.97
CA ILE A 104 -4.04 11.30 13.18
C ILE A 104 -4.54 12.41 14.11
N ASP A 105 -3.82 12.68 15.21
CA ASP A 105 -4.16 13.77 16.13
C ASP A 105 -4.15 15.13 15.45
N ALA A 106 -3.16 15.37 14.59
CA ALA A 106 -3.05 16.61 13.84
C ALA A 106 -4.19 16.77 12.83
N ALA A 107 -4.56 15.70 12.11
CA ALA A 107 -5.68 15.69 11.19
C ALA A 107 -7.02 15.99 11.91
N ALA A 108 -7.24 15.37 13.07
CA ALA A 108 -8.41 15.61 13.90
C ALA A 108 -8.45 17.07 14.43
N ALA A 109 -7.34 17.58 14.94
CA ALA A 109 -7.22 18.96 15.44
C ALA A 109 -7.47 20.01 14.35
N ALA A 110 -7.11 19.70 13.10
CA ALA A 110 -7.33 20.55 11.93
C ALA A 110 -8.77 20.47 11.38
N GLY A 111 -9.62 19.58 11.92
CA GLY A 111 -11.02 19.42 11.50
C GLY A 111 -11.21 18.63 10.21
N VAL A 112 -10.26 17.76 9.84
CA VAL A 112 -10.43 16.78 8.74
C VAL A 112 -11.66 15.92 9.03
N LYS A 113 -12.50 15.70 8.02
CA LYS A 113 -13.76 14.96 8.17
C LYS A 113 -13.63 13.48 7.79
N HIS A 114 -12.89 13.19 6.75
CA HIS A 114 -12.80 11.87 6.15
C HIS A 114 -11.34 11.42 6.07
N VAL A 115 -11.03 10.25 6.62
CA VAL A 115 -9.70 9.65 6.59
C VAL A 115 -9.76 8.37 5.76
N VAL A 116 -8.80 8.20 4.87
CA VAL A 116 -8.45 6.93 4.26
C VAL A 116 -7.04 6.58 4.73
N PHE A 117 -6.91 5.47 5.43
CA PHE A 117 -5.64 5.04 6.03
C PHE A 117 -5.15 3.73 5.39
N SER A 118 -3.86 3.69 5.00
CA SER A 118 -3.20 2.47 4.57
C SER A 118 -2.90 1.59 5.77
N SER A 119 -3.80 0.67 6.06
CA SER A 119 -3.83 -0.14 7.28
C SER A 119 -3.31 -1.57 7.04
N MET A 120 -3.21 -2.31 8.12
CA MET A 120 -2.93 -3.75 8.14
C MET A 120 -3.77 -4.42 9.24
N ILE A 121 -3.59 -5.73 9.41
CA ILE A 121 -4.16 -6.50 10.52
C ILE A 121 -3.17 -6.60 11.68
N SER A 122 -3.63 -6.94 12.91
CA SER A 122 -2.74 -7.26 14.03
C SER A 122 -2.28 -8.72 13.96
N VAL A 123 -1.08 -8.92 13.46
CA VAL A 123 -0.50 -10.28 13.31
C VAL A 123 -0.12 -10.86 14.66
N THR A 124 0.48 -10.05 15.54
CA THR A 124 0.89 -10.51 16.87
C THR A 124 -0.30 -10.98 17.70
N ASP A 125 -1.43 -10.26 17.67
CA ASP A 125 -2.64 -10.65 18.40
C ASP A 125 -3.24 -11.95 17.82
N LEU A 126 -3.37 -12.03 16.50
CA LEU A 126 -3.93 -13.19 15.80
C LEU A 126 -3.10 -14.45 16.00
N THR A 127 -1.78 -14.31 16.12
CA THR A 127 -0.86 -15.43 16.33
C THR A 127 -0.51 -15.66 17.80
N LYS A 128 -1.05 -14.85 18.71
CA LYS A 128 -0.71 -14.87 20.16
C LYS A 128 0.79 -14.75 20.40
N GLY A 129 1.44 -13.89 19.63
CA GLY A 129 2.88 -13.65 19.71
C GLY A 129 3.77 -14.65 18.98
N ALA A 130 3.21 -15.66 18.29
CA ALA A 130 4.02 -16.65 17.56
C ALA A 130 4.74 -16.05 16.33
N VAL A 131 4.17 -15.00 15.74
CA VAL A 131 4.76 -14.24 14.62
C VAL A 131 4.73 -12.75 14.96
N PRO A 132 5.87 -12.13 15.33
CA PRO A 132 5.92 -10.72 15.73
C PRO A 132 6.10 -9.80 14.51
N ALA A 133 5.04 -9.57 13.73
CA ALA A 133 5.05 -8.69 12.56
C ALA A 133 4.77 -7.24 12.97
N ILE A 134 5.74 -6.59 13.60
CA ILE A 134 5.60 -5.27 14.25
C ILE A 134 5.05 -4.19 13.31
N SER A 135 5.49 -4.14 12.05
CA SER A 135 4.98 -3.14 11.08
C SER A 135 3.50 -3.31 10.77
N PHE A 136 2.99 -4.55 10.76
CA PHE A 136 1.57 -4.85 10.60
C PHE A 136 0.79 -4.38 11.84
N ASP A 137 1.31 -4.69 13.02
CA ASP A 137 0.68 -4.34 14.29
C ASP A 137 0.60 -2.82 14.48
N HIS A 138 1.67 -2.09 14.16
CA HIS A 138 1.68 -0.62 14.22
C HIS A 138 0.63 -0.01 13.29
N LYS A 139 0.53 -0.48 12.03
CA LYS A 139 -0.48 0.03 11.09
C LYS A 139 -1.90 -0.32 11.54
N HIS A 140 -2.10 -1.51 12.11
CA HIS A 140 -3.38 -1.86 12.72
C HIS A 140 -3.73 -0.91 13.86
N ALA A 141 -2.81 -0.71 14.79
CA ALA A 141 -2.99 0.16 15.96
C ALA A 141 -3.31 1.62 15.56
N ILE A 142 -2.64 2.16 14.54
CA ILE A 142 -2.91 3.51 14.03
C ILE A 142 -4.33 3.58 13.42
N GLY A 143 -4.70 2.59 12.60
CA GLY A 143 -6.03 2.53 11.99
C GLY A 143 -7.14 2.44 13.02
N GLN A 144 -6.98 1.59 14.03
CA GLN A 144 -7.92 1.46 15.14
C GLN A 144 -7.99 2.74 15.98
N TYR A 145 -6.83 3.36 16.27
CA TYR A 145 -6.78 4.65 16.96
C TYR A 145 -7.57 5.74 16.22
N ALA A 146 -7.49 5.79 14.89
CA ALA A 146 -8.27 6.74 14.10
C ALA A 146 -9.79 6.53 14.23
N ILE A 147 -10.24 5.27 14.26
CA ILE A 147 -11.65 4.91 14.47
C ILE A 147 -12.09 5.30 15.89
N ASP A 148 -11.36 4.85 16.91
CA ASP A 148 -11.71 5.01 18.33
C ASP A 148 -11.71 6.48 18.76
N LYS A 149 -10.95 7.32 18.07
CA LYS A 149 -10.90 8.76 18.33
C LYS A 149 -12.27 9.44 18.16
N GLY A 150 -13.12 8.94 17.26
CA GLY A 150 -14.47 9.45 17.04
C GLY A 150 -14.54 10.90 16.55
N SER A 151 -13.42 11.45 16.05
CA SER A 151 -13.34 12.85 15.59
C SER A 151 -13.61 13.01 14.10
N PHE A 152 -13.61 11.93 13.35
CA PHE A 152 -13.83 11.92 11.90
C PHE A 152 -15.26 11.48 11.59
N GLU A 153 -15.84 12.02 10.51
CA GLU A 153 -17.14 11.56 10.01
C GLU A 153 -16.99 10.12 9.46
N THR A 154 -15.88 9.83 8.77
CA THR A 154 -15.55 8.46 8.32
C THR A 154 -14.07 8.16 8.42
N VAL A 155 -13.76 6.88 8.69
CA VAL A 155 -12.41 6.30 8.61
C VAL A 155 -12.50 5.03 7.76
N ASN A 156 -11.89 5.07 6.57
CA ASN A 156 -11.80 3.93 5.67
C ASN A 156 -10.40 3.31 5.79
N LEU A 157 -10.33 2.03 6.09
CA LEU A 157 -9.08 1.28 6.19
C LEU A 157 -8.91 0.46 4.91
N ILE A 158 -7.80 0.64 4.19
CA ILE A 158 -7.46 -0.18 3.03
C ILE A 158 -6.12 -0.85 3.30
N SER A 159 -6.10 -2.18 3.27
CA SER A 159 -4.87 -2.96 3.49
C SER A 159 -4.31 -3.40 2.13
N PRO A 160 -3.12 -2.92 1.73
CA PRO A 160 -2.54 -3.33 0.46
C PRO A 160 -2.09 -4.78 0.51
N GLY A 161 -2.32 -5.52 -0.57
CA GLY A 161 -1.71 -6.82 -0.82
C GLY A 161 -0.23 -6.71 -1.20
N TRP A 162 0.36 -7.79 -1.72
CA TRP A 162 1.72 -7.80 -2.23
C TRP A 162 1.81 -6.93 -3.50
N TYR A 163 2.77 -6.00 -3.53
CA TYR A 163 2.91 -5.09 -4.67
C TYR A 163 3.42 -5.81 -5.91
N MET A 164 2.71 -5.63 -7.03
CA MET A 164 3.20 -6.13 -8.33
C MET A 164 4.53 -5.47 -8.71
N GLU A 165 4.74 -4.22 -8.29
CA GLU A 165 5.96 -3.46 -8.52
C GLU A 165 7.21 -4.05 -7.86
N ASN A 166 7.06 -4.92 -6.85
CA ASN A 166 8.20 -5.63 -6.26
C ASN A 166 8.93 -6.49 -7.30
N HIS A 167 8.24 -6.93 -8.36
CA HIS A 167 8.85 -7.66 -9.48
C HIS A 167 9.64 -6.75 -10.44
N LEU A 168 9.61 -5.43 -10.25
CA LEU A 168 10.35 -4.45 -11.07
C LEU A 168 11.62 -3.94 -10.38
N MET A 169 11.85 -4.32 -9.12
CA MET A 169 12.94 -3.83 -8.29
C MET A 169 14.15 -4.75 -8.42
N GLU A 170 15.19 -4.30 -9.13
CA GLU A 170 16.42 -5.11 -9.32
C GLU A 170 17.11 -5.46 -7.99
N GLU A 171 17.02 -4.57 -7.01
CA GLU A 171 17.54 -4.78 -5.65
C GLU A 171 16.82 -5.90 -4.89
N MET A 172 15.61 -6.27 -5.30
CA MET A 172 14.87 -7.40 -4.73
C MET A 172 15.27 -8.75 -5.36
N ALA A 173 15.91 -8.76 -6.51
CA ALA A 173 16.25 -9.99 -7.21
C ALA A 173 17.07 -10.98 -6.35
N PRO A 174 18.13 -10.58 -5.63
CA PRO A 174 18.88 -11.52 -4.79
C PRO A 174 18.01 -12.19 -3.72
N VAL A 175 17.03 -11.47 -3.19
CA VAL A 175 16.11 -11.96 -2.15
C VAL A 175 15.07 -12.90 -2.73
N LEU A 176 14.65 -12.66 -3.97
CA LEU A 176 13.65 -13.47 -4.68
C LEU A 176 14.26 -14.65 -5.46
N GLY A 177 15.54 -14.98 -5.27
CA GLY A 177 16.20 -16.08 -5.97
C GLY A 177 16.71 -15.74 -7.38
N GLY A 178 16.91 -14.44 -7.66
CA GLY A 178 17.32 -13.91 -8.97
C GLY A 178 16.17 -13.39 -9.82
N TRP A 179 14.94 -13.72 -9.46
CA TRP A 179 13.71 -13.32 -10.15
C TRP A 179 13.51 -11.79 -10.20
N PRO A 180 13.08 -11.22 -11.31
CA PRO A 180 12.95 -11.79 -12.67
C PRO A 180 14.13 -11.38 -13.57
N PHE A 181 15.29 -11.04 -13.00
CA PHE A 181 16.42 -10.41 -13.71
C PHE A 181 17.61 -11.33 -13.93
N VAL A 182 17.89 -12.25 -12.99
CA VAL A 182 19.08 -13.10 -13.00
C VAL A 182 18.67 -14.56 -13.12
N ALA A 183 19.06 -15.20 -14.22
CA ALA A 183 18.85 -16.62 -14.41
C ALA A 183 19.86 -17.43 -13.58
N ASP A 184 19.42 -18.58 -13.09
CA ASP A 184 20.27 -19.57 -12.46
C ASP A 184 21.14 -20.34 -13.47
N ASP A 185 22.01 -21.25 -12.99
CA ASP A 185 22.92 -22.03 -13.82
C ASP A 185 22.20 -22.95 -14.84
N GLU A 186 20.93 -23.25 -14.62
CA GLU A 186 20.08 -24.03 -15.52
C GLU A 186 19.31 -23.14 -16.53
N GLY A 187 19.48 -21.82 -16.43
CA GLY A 187 18.85 -20.83 -17.29
C GLY A 187 17.42 -20.48 -16.93
N TYR A 188 16.98 -20.78 -15.70
CA TYR A 188 15.67 -20.39 -15.20
C TYR A 188 15.74 -19.08 -14.40
N LEU A 189 14.75 -18.23 -14.60
CA LEU A 189 14.42 -17.17 -13.67
C LEU A 189 13.61 -17.79 -12.52
N THR A 190 14.20 -17.84 -11.34
CA THR A 190 13.65 -18.60 -10.22
C THR A 190 13.09 -17.68 -9.14
N ILE A 191 11.77 -17.82 -8.82
CA ILE A 191 11.23 -17.28 -7.56
C ILE A 191 11.61 -18.25 -6.44
N HIS A 192 12.37 -17.79 -5.45
CA HIS A 192 12.76 -18.56 -4.28
C HIS A 192 12.37 -17.83 -3.00
N VAL A 193 11.14 -18.05 -2.56
CA VAL A 193 10.54 -17.42 -1.37
C VAL A 193 9.79 -18.45 -0.55
N PRO A 194 9.46 -18.16 0.72
CA PRO A 194 8.66 -19.07 1.54
C PRO A 194 7.30 -19.37 0.91
N ARG A 195 6.80 -20.58 1.16
CA ARG A 195 5.41 -20.92 0.85
C ARG A 195 4.46 -19.92 1.48
N TRP A 196 3.39 -19.59 0.74
CA TRP A 196 2.35 -18.71 1.29
C TRP A 196 1.47 -19.43 2.32
N GLY A 197 1.23 -20.72 2.10
CA GLY A 197 0.34 -21.52 2.95
C GLY A 197 -1.08 -21.65 2.40
N GLY A 198 -1.85 -22.58 2.95
CA GLY A 198 -3.22 -22.86 2.53
C GLY A 198 -3.35 -23.19 1.05
N ASN A 199 -4.15 -22.40 0.33
CA ASN A 199 -4.33 -22.51 -1.12
C ASN A 199 -3.25 -21.81 -1.94
N GLU A 200 -2.21 -21.26 -1.30
CA GLU A 200 -1.08 -20.55 -1.90
C GLU A 200 -1.47 -19.27 -2.70
N LYS A 201 -2.68 -18.74 -2.51
CA LYS A 201 -3.18 -17.55 -3.22
C LYS A 201 -2.72 -16.26 -2.58
N ILE A 202 -1.73 -15.64 -3.20
CA ILE A 202 -1.15 -14.34 -2.81
C ILE A 202 -2.05 -13.24 -3.35
N PRO A 203 -2.54 -12.29 -2.51
CA PRO A 203 -3.25 -11.11 -3.00
C PRO A 203 -2.24 -10.10 -3.56
N PHE A 204 -2.28 -9.82 -4.85
CA PHE A 204 -1.45 -8.82 -5.51
C PHE A 204 -2.20 -7.50 -5.70
N ILE A 205 -1.48 -6.39 -5.56
CA ILE A 205 -1.97 -5.04 -5.88
C ILE A 205 -1.01 -4.33 -6.84
N ALA A 206 -1.54 -3.75 -7.92
CA ALA A 206 -0.82 -2.81 -8.76
C ALA A 206 -0.92 -1.42 -8.16
N ILE A 207 0.12 -0.97 -7.47
CA ILE A 207 0.11 0.31 -6.74
C ILE A 207 -0.01 1.49 -7.71
N SER A 208 0.73 1.47 -8.80
CA SER A 208 0.71 2.56 -9.78
C SER A 208 -0.60 2.66 -10.57
N GLU A 209 -1.32 1.55 -10.72
CA GLU A 209 -2.49 1.45 -11.60
C GLU A 209 -3.83 1.48 -10.84
N ASP A 210 -3.88 0.82 -9.67
CA ASP A 210 -5.15 0.58 -8.98
C ASP A 210 -5.25 1.26 -7.61
N TRP A 211 -4.15 1.32 -6.84
CA TRP A 211 -4.21 1.79 -5.46
C TRP A 211 -4.82 3.19 -5.32
N GLY A 212 -4.39 4.12 -6.16
CA GLY A 212 -4.93 5.48 -6.17
C GLY A 212 -6.43 5.51 -6.43
N ASP A 213 -6.92 4.63 -7.29
CA ASP A 213 -8.34 4.53 -7.61
C ASP A 213 -9.16 3.97 -6.44
N LEU A 214 -8.61 3.00 -5.67
CA LEU A 214 -9.29 2.52 -4.46
C LEU A 214 -9.48 3.66 -3.46
N VAL A 215 -8.45 4.46 -3.22
CA VAL A 215 -8.51 5.62 -2.31
C VAL A 215 -9.43 6.71 -2.86
N HIS A 216 -9.38 6.99 -4.17
CA HIS A 216 -10.25 7.95 -4.84
C HIS A 216 -11.73 7.54 -4.72
N GLY A 217 -12.04 6.26 -4.98
CA GLY A 217 -13.39 5.71 -4.81
C GLY A 217 -13.89 5.85 -3.37
N ALA A 218 -13.00 5.63 -2.37
CA ALA A 218 -13.34 5.84 -0.97
C ALA A 218 -13.65 7.30 -0.63
N PHE A 219 -12.96 8.28 -1.21
CA PHE A 219 -13.31 9.71 -1.04
C PHE A 219 -14.57 10.12 -1.79
N LEU A 220 -14.91 9.47 -2.90
CA LEU A 220 -16.18 9.73 -3.61
C LEU A 220 -17.40 9.21 -2.84
N GLN A 221 -17.25 8.08 -2.14
CA GLN A 221 -18.32 7.46 -1.34
C GLN A 221 -17.79 7.09 0.07
N PRO A 222 -17.49 8.08 0.94
CA PRO A 222 -16.76 7.85 2.17
C PRO A 222 -17.49 6.96 3.19
N GLU A 223 -18.83 6.93 3.18
CA GLU A 223 -19.64 6.11 4.08
C GLU A 223 -19.65 4.61 3.70
N ARG A 224 -19.31 4.27 2.45
CA ARG A 224 -19.55 2.94 1.90
C ARG A 224 -18.80 1.82 2.61
N TYR A 225 -17.55 2.09 2.98
CA TYR A 225 -16.68 1.15 3.70
C TYR A 225 -16.19 1.70 5.04
N ASN A 226 -16.89 2.69 5.60
CA ASN A 226 -16.55 3.30 6.87
C ASN A 226 -16.40 2.26 7.99
N GLY A 227 -15.28 2.29 8.70
CA GLY A 227 -14.95 1.38 9.79
C GLY A 227 -14.61 -0.06 9.36
N LYS A 228 -14.54 -0.35 8.06
CA LYS A 228 -14.21 -1.68 7.54
C LYS A 228 -12.80 -1.72 6.97
N LEU A 229 -12.15 -2.88 7.07
CA LEU A 229 -10.91 -3.17 6.36
C LEU A 229 -11.24 -3.63 4.94
N VAL A 230 -10.81 -2.88 3.95
CA VAL A 230 -10.91 -3.25 2.53
C VAL A 230 -9.64 -3.99 2.12
N HIS A 231 -9.78 -5.14 1.46
CA HIS A 231 -8.66 -5.85 0.86
C HIS A 231 -8.20 -5.08 -0.39
N GLY A 232 -7.13 -4.33 -0.25
CA GLY A 232 -6.52 -3.54 -1.32
C GLY A 232 -5.75 -4.45 -2.28
N MET A 233 -6.47 -5.17 -3.14
CA MET A 233 -5.89 -6.13 -4.07
C MET A 233 -6.48 -5.97 -5.47
N SER A 234 -5.68 -6.28 -6.48
CA SER A 234 -6.06 -6.29 -7.89
C SER A 234 -6.41 -7.71 -8.38
N GLN A 235 -5.59 -8.68 -7.98
CA GLN A 235 -5.72 -10.08 -8.37
C GLN A 235 -5.11 -10.97 -7.30
N GLU A 236 -5.60 -12.21 -7.15
CA GLU A 236 -4.89 -13.27 -6.44
C GLU A 236 -4.25 -14.25 -7.42
N ALA A 237 -3.06 -14.77 -7.07
CA ALA A 237 -2.38 -15.81 -7.81
C ALA A 237 -1.41 -16.57 -6.90
N THR A 238 -1.08 -17.81 -7.24
CA THR A 238 0.03 -18.54 -6.63
C THR A 238 1.37 -18.09 -7.21
N ALA A 239 2.48 -18.31 -6.49
CA ALA A 239 3.81 -18.06 -7.05
C ALA A 239 4.09 -18.89 -8.31
N THR A 240 3.50 -20.09 -8.41
CA THR A 240 3.55 -20.92 -9.63
C THR A 240 2.83 -20.24 -10.80
N GLU A 241 1.61 -19.74 -10.58
CA GLU A 241 0.88 -19.00 -11.61
C GLU A 241 1.62 -17.73 -12.05
N VAL A 242 2.31 -17.02 -11.11
CA VAL A 242 3.13 -15.83 -11.46
C VAL A 242 4.22 -16.19 -12.45
N VAL A 243 5.00 -17.27 -12.22
CA VAL A 243 6.08 -17.67 -13.12
C VAL A 243 5.55 -18.19 -14.45
N GLU A 244 4.43 -18.90 -14.46
CA GLU A 244 3.76 -19.37 -15.69
C GLU A 244 3.26 -18.20 -16.56
N ILE A 245 2.63 -17.20 -15.94
CA ILE A 245 2.19 -15.98 -16.63
C ILE A 245 3.40 -15.23 -17.20
N PHE A 246 4.46 -15.09 -16.41
CA PHE A 246 5.69 -14.42 -16.87
C PHE A 246 6.34 -15.13 -18.04
N GLU A 247 6.46 -16.46 -18.00
CA GLU A 247 6.99 -17.26 -19.10
C GLU A 247 6.14 -17.11 -20.36
N LYS A 248 4.80 -17.18 -20.22
CA LYS A 248 3.86 -16.94 -21.31
C LYS A 248 4.04 -15.58 -21.97
N VAL A 249 4.24 -14.53 -21.16
CA VAL A 249 4.32 -13.13 -21.61
C VAL A 249 5.68 -12.82 -22.23
N THR A 250 6.77 -13.32 -21.63
CA THR A 250 8.15 -12.93 -22.01
C THR A 250 8.88 -13.97 -22.84
N GLY A 251 8.42 -15.23 -22.85
CA GLY A 251 9.13 -16.37 -23.43
C GLY A 251 10.36 -16.82 -22.62
N LYS A 252 10.61 -16.23 -21.45
CA LYS A 252 11.76 -16.58 -20.60
C LYS A 252 11.38 -17.70 -19.64
N LYS A 253 12.19 -18.77 -19.62
CA LYS A 253 11.98 -19.90 -18.70
C LYS A 253 11.97 -19.44 -17.25
N SER A 254 10.96 -19.85 -16.52
CA SER A 254 10.74 -19.43 -15.14
C SER A 254 10.25 -20.58 -14.28
N ARG A 255 10.60 -20.55 -12.98
CA ARG A 255 10.13 -21.55 -12.03
C ARG A 255 9.96 -20.96 -10.63
N TYR A 256 9.13 -21.61 -9.83
CA TYR A 256 9.01 -21.35 -8.39
C TYR A 256 9.66 -22.51 -7.62
N VAL A 257 10.55 -22.18 -6.72
CA VAL A 257 11.19 -23.13 -5.80
C VAL A 257 10.86 -22.66 -4.37
N PRO A 258 9.95 -23.30 -3.66
CA PRO A 258 9.52 -22.84 -2.35
C PRO A 258 10.59 -23.03 -1.27
N ILE A 259 10.64 -22.11 -0.32
CA ILE A 259 11.23 -22.30 1.01
C ILE A 259 10.12 -22.86 1.91
N GLU A 260 10.30 -24.07 2.43
CA GLU A 260 9.23 -24.75 3.18
C GLU A 260 8.97 -24.11 4.55
N ASP A 261 10.02 -23.69 5.27
CA ASP A 261 9.92 -23.02 6.57
C ASP A 261 10.31 -21.54 6.43
N TRP A 262 9.36 -20.64 6.63
CA TRP A 262 9.59 -19.20 6.55
C TRP A 262 10.72 -18.71 7.46
N ARG A 263 11.05 -19.43 8.54
CA ARG A 263 12.11 -19.06 9.48
C ARG A 263 13.48 -19.11 8.85
N THR A 264 13.64 -19.91 7.81
CA THR A 264 14.91 -20.05 7.06
C THR A 264 15.10 -19.00 5.98
N PHE A 265 14.10 -18.10 5.78
CA PHE A 265 14.24 -17.00 4.83
C PHE A 265 15.28 -16.00 5.34
N GLU A 266 16.31 -15.77 4.52
CA GLU A 266 17.42 -14.89 4.85
C GLU A 266 17.05 -13.42 4.66
N THR A 267 17.28 -12.61 5.70
CA THR A 267 16.92 -11.19 5.71
C THR A 267 18.13 -10.27 5.74
N TYR A 268 19.31 -10.83 5.90
CA TYR A 268 20.59 -10.09 5.96
C TYR A 268 20.58 -8.92 6.96
N GLY A 269 19.67 -8.93 7.92
CA GLY A 269 19.49 -7.86 8.91
C GLY A 269 18.78 -6.61 8.39
N GLU A 270 18.19 -6.67 7.18
CA GLU A 270 17.43 -5.57 6.61
C GLU A 270 15.99 -5.55 7.14
N SER A 271 15.55 -4.42 7.70
CA SER A 271 14.24 -4.30 8.38
C SER A 271 13.05 -4.60 7.45
N GLY A 272 13.13 -4.15 6.20
CA GLY A 272 12.10 -4.43 5.20
C GLY A 272 11.96 -5.92 4.90
N LEU A 273 13.09 -6.66 4.87
CA LEU A 273 13.09 -8.11 4.66
C LEU A 273 12.60 -8.87 5.91
N GLU A 274 12.85 -8.36 7.11
CA GLU A 274 12.25 -8.92 8.34
C GLU A 274 10.72 -8.80 8.28
N THR A 275 10.20 -7.66 7.83
CA THR A 275 8.76 -7.48 7.60
C THR A 275 8.21 -8.52 6.62
N VAL A 276 8.90 -8.74 5.49
CA VAL A 276 8.52 -9.77 4.49
C VAL A 276 8.57 -11.17 5.08
N LYS A 277 9.61 -11.50 5.85
CA LYS A 277 9.75 -12.78 6.55
C LYS A 277 8.58 -13.07 7.49
N TYR A 278 8.21 -12.10 8.31
CA TYR A 278 7.08 -12.26 9.23
C TYR A 278 5.73 -12.28 8.51
N MET A 279 5.59 -11.61 7.39
CA MET A 279 4.43 -11.72 6.52
C MET A 279 4.25 -13.16 6.03
N PHE A 280 5.29 -13.80 5.48
CA PHE A 280 5.25 -15.22 5.11
C PHE A 280 4.97 -16.12 6.32
N GLY A 281 5.57 -15.79 7.47
CA GLY A 281 5.32 -16.51 8.73
C GLY A 281 3.85 -16.47 9.12
N PHE A 282 3.22 -15.31 9.01
CA PHE A 282 1.78 -15.18 9.25
C PHE A 282 0.95 -15.96 8.22
N CYS A 283 1.28 -15.88 6.96
CA CYS A 283 0.55 -16.60 5.90
C CYS A 283 0.65 -18.11 6.10
N GLN A 284 1.82 -18.66 6.47
CA GLN A 284 1.93 -20.07 6.83
C GLN A 284 1.13 -20.42 8.10
N TYR A 285 1.16 -19.56 9.12
CA TYR A 285 0.41 -19.76 10.37
C TYR A 285 -1.11 -19.73 10.14
N SER A 286 -1.60 -18.78 9.36
CA SER A 286 -3.03 -18.58 9.12
C SER A 286 -3.62 -19.50 8.04
N GLY A 287 -2.79 -20.34 7.37
CA GLY A 287 -3.25 -21.13 6.23
C GLY A 287 -3.52 -20.27 4.99
N GLY A 288 -2.70 -19.25 4.73
CA GLY A 288 -2.75 -18.39 3.55
C GLY A 288 -3.69 -17.18 3.67
N LEU A 289 -4.25 -16.93 4.84
CA LEU A 289 -5.21 -15.85 5.07
C LEU A 289 -4.48 -14.53 5.39
N TYR A 290 -3.98 -13.85 4.36
CA TYR A 290 -3.21 -12.61 4.50
C TYR A 290 -3.98 -11.49 5.24
N TYR A 291 -5.28 -11.39 5.05
CA TYR A 291 -6.16 -10.42 5.71
C TYR A 291 -6.85 -10.98 6.95
N ALA A 292 -6.39 -12.13 7.49
CA ALA A 292 -7.04 -12.92 8.53
C ALA A 292 -8.38 -13.56 8.11
N GLU A 293 -8.76 -13.39 6.85
CA GLU A 293 -9.95 -13.94 6.22
C GLU A 293 -9.65 -14.25 4.74
N PRO A 294 -10.51 -15.00 4.03
CA PRO A 294 -10.31 -15.28 2.61
C PRO A 294 -10.20 -14.00 1.78
N ASN A 295 -9.36 -14.03 0.74
CA ASN A 295 -9.22 -12.93 -0.19
C ASN A 295 -10.59 -12.54 -0.79
N ASP A 296 -10.92 -11.24 -0.74
CA ASP A 296 -12.14 -10.68 -1.33
C ASP A 296 -11.80 -9.42 -2.15
N VAL A 297 -11.87 -9.53 -3.45
CA VAL A 297 -11.58 -8.44 -4.39
C VAL A 297 -12.79 -7.52 -4.61
N SER A 298 -13.96 -7.88 -4.10
CA SER A 298 -15.22 -7.20 -4.44
C SER A 298 -15.24 -5.73 -4.05
N ALA A 299 -14.75 -5.39 -2.86
CA ALA A 299 -14.68 -4.00 -2.39
C ALA A 299 -13.67 -3.19 -3.20
N ALA A 300 -12.51 -3.75 -3.53
CA ALA A 300 -11.51 -3.11 -4.38
C ALA A 300 -12.07 -2.86 -5.81
N ALA A 301 -12.72 -3.85 -6.41
CA ALA A 301 -13.34 -3.71 -7.72
C ALA A 301 -14.44 -2.64 -7.74
N ASP A 302 -15.24 -2.57 -6.69
CA ASP A 302 -16.28 -1.55 -6.52
C ASP A 302 -15.68 -0.13 -6.41
N LEU A 303 -14.64 0.07 -5.58
CA LEU A 303 -13.95 1.36 -5.45
C LEU A 303 -13.25 1.77 -6.75
N LYS A 304 -12.58 0.83 -7.44
CA LYS A 304 -11.97 1.05 -8.77
C LYS A 304 -13.02 1.52 -9.77
N LYS A 305 -14.19 0.87 -9.81
CA LYS A 305 -15.30 1.25 -10.70
C LYS A 305 -15.78 2.67 -10.41
N ILE A 306 -16.00 3.04 -9.14
CA ILE A 306 -16.45 4.38 -8.74
C ILE A 306 -15.44 5.44 -9.22
N ALA A 307 -14.14 5.19 -9.00
CA ALA A 307 -13.08 6.10 -9.44
C ALA A 307 -13.00 6.20 -10.97
N SER A 308 -13.09 5.06 -11.68
CA SER A 308 -13.04 5.00 -13.15
C SER A 308 -14.18 5.78 -13.79
N GLU A 309 -15.39 5.69 -13.24
CA GLU A 309 -16.54 6.50 -13.66
C GLU A 309 -16.25 7.99 -13.49
N ALA A 310 -15.72 8.40 -12.33
CA ALA A 310 -15.38 9.80 -12.04
C ALA A 310 -14.22 10.33 -12.90
N LYS A 311 -13.28 9.47 -13.30
CA LYS A 311 -12.21 9.78 -14.27
C LYS A 311 -12.72 9.77 -15.71
N GLY A 312 -13.91 9.19 -15.95
CA GLY A 312 -14.53 9.02 -17.27
C GLY A 312 -13.87 7.97 -18.12
N VAL A 313 -13.25 7.00 -17.53
CA VAL A 313 -12.73 5.77 -18.15
C VAL A 313 -13.58 4.57 -17.71
N ALA A 314 -14.89 4.73 -17.75
CA ALA A 314 -15.84 3.73 -17.28
C ALA A 314 -15.55 2.35 -17.92
N GLY A 315 -15.63 1.29 -17.10
CA GLY A 315 -15.32 -0.07 -17.52
C GLY A 315 -13.85 -0.48 -17.34
N GLU A 316 -12.98 0.40 -16.82
CA GLU A 316 -11.64 0.02 -16.42
C GLU A 316 -11.70 -0.98 -15.26
N ALA A 317 -11.16 -2.18 -15.47
CA ALA A 317 -11.09 -3.23 -14.48
C ALA A 317 -9.78 -3.12 -13.66
N LEU A 318 -9.71 -3.86 -12.55
CA LEU A 318 -8.48 -4.03 -11.81
C LEU A 318 -7.41 -4.69 -12.70
N THR A 319 -6.17 -4.29 -12.47
CA THR A 319 -4.99 -4.74 -13.22
C THR A 319 -4.73 -6.22 -12.98
N THR A 320 -4.53 -6.98 -14.06
CA THR A 320 -4.12 -8.38 -13.97
C THR A 320 -2.59 -8.51 -13.99
N LEU A 321 -2.05 -9.57 -13.38
CA LEU A 321 -0.62 -9.90 -13.47
C LEU A 321 -0.15 -9.99 -14.93
N GLU A 322 -0.97 -10.58 -15.81
CA GLU A 322 -0.65 -10.69 -17.24
C GLU A 322 -0.50 -9.30 -17.89
N SER A 323 -1.44 -8.40 -17.65
CA SER A 323 -1.39 -7.04 -18.22
C SER A 323 -0.23 -6.23 -17.63
N PHE A 324 0.02 -6.36 -16.32
CA PHE A 324 1.12 -5.70 -15.64
C PHE A 324 2.48 -6.18 -16.17
N LEU A 325 2.70 -7.48 -16.18
CA LEU A 325 3.96 -8.05 -16.67
C LEU A 325 4.19 -7.76 -18.15
N LYS A 326 3.13 -7.80 -18.97
CA LYS A 326 3.23 -7.43 -20.39
C LYS A 326 3.64 -5.99 -20.58
N LYS A 327 3.08 -5.05 -19.81
CA LYS A 327 3.41 -3.63 -19.87
C LYS A 327 4.87 -3.35 -19.53
N HIS A 328 5.45 -4.09 -18.58
CA HIS A 328 6.76 -3.78 -18.03
C HIS A 328 7.91 -4.63 -18.59
N PHE A 329 7.63 -5.80 -19.15
CA PHE A 329 8.67 -6.75 -19.61
C PHE A 329 8.61 -7.04 -21.11
N VAL A 330 7.58 -6.57 -21.83
CA VAL A 330 7.48 -6.72 -23.28
C VAL A 330 7.46 -5.36 -23.93
N VAL A 331 8.55 -5.05 -24.66
CA VAL A 331 8.71 -3.79 -25.41
C VAL A 331 8.15 -3.94 -26.81
#